data_e19ad39676c8857d0b48dd6e6cb4627a
#
_entry.id   e19ad39676c8857d0b48dd6e6cb4627a
#
_cell.length_a   1.000
_cell.length_b   1.000
_cell.length_c   1.000
_cell.angle_alpha   90.00
_cell.angle_beta   90.00
_cell.angle_gamma   90.00
#
_symmetry.space_group_name_H-M   'P 1'
#
loop_
_entity.id
_entity.type
_entity.pdbx_description
1 polymer ?
#
loop_
_entity_poly.entity_id
_entity_poly.type
_entity_poly.pdbx_seq_one_letter_code
_entity_poly.pdbx_strand_id
1 'polypeptide(L)'
;MKMEKWKGGTEMEKKIDEKRLLNEAKEARKNAYVPFSGFTVGAALLTKDGKIYRGCNIESSVMSPSLCAERVALAKAISEGEKDFLAIAIVGAPKDEDPKDPCYPCGVCRQALSEHVDLSTFKIITEENGKPSTCTLSDLLPKAFIFEK
;
A
#
# COMPACT_ATOMS: atom_id res chain seq x y z
N MET A 1 7.22 -12.84 28.95
CA MET A 1 6.06 -11.97 28.77
C MET A 1 6.09 -11.19 27.46
N LYS A 2 7.17 -10.53 27.14
CA LYS A 2 7.32 -9.85 25.85
C LYS A 2 7.26 -10.81 24.67
N MET A 3 7.84 -11.99 24.79
CA MET A 3 7.84 -13.00 23.75
C MET A 3 6.44 -13.54 23.45
N GLU A 4 5.62 -13.72 24.48
CA GLU A 4 4.25 -14.20 24.29
C GLU A 4 3.36 -13.15 23.64
N LYS A 5 3.53 -11.89 24.03
CA LYS A 5 2.85 -10.78 23.36
C LYS A 5 3.24 -10.67 21.90
N TRP A 6 4.52 -10.93 21.63
CA TRP A 6 5.01 -10.95 20.26
C TRP A 6 4.41 -12.09 19.45
N LYS A 7 4.28 -13.27 20.04
CA LYS A 7 3.61 -14.40 19.39
C LYS A 7 2.17 -14.07 19.05
N GLY A 8 1.47 -13.39 19.94
CA GLY A 8 0.13 -12.90 19.69
C GLY A 8 0.13 -11.91 18.53
N GLY A 9 1.11 -11.02 18.47
CA GLY A 9 1.29 -10.11 17.34
C GLY A 9 1.50 -10.84 16.03
N THR A 10 2.32 -11.91 16.03
CA THR A 10 2.58 -12.70 14.83
C THR A 10 1.32 -13.40 14.32
N GLU A 11 0.48 -13.89 15.22
CA GLU A 11 -0.80 -14.46 14.82
C GLU A 11 -1.76 -13.40 14.28
N MET A 12 -1.72 -12.21 14.84
CA MET A 12 -2.48 -11.07 14.31
C MET A 12 -1.99 -10.66 12.93
N GLU A 13 -0.69 -10.74 12.67
CA GLU A 13 -0.12 -10.50 11.34
C GLU A 13 -0.68 -11.50 10.32
N LYS A 14 -0.79 -12.77 10.69
CA LYS A 14 -1.39 -13.82 9.85
C LYS A 14 -2.87 -13.57 9.59
N LYS A 15 -3.52 -12.74 10.42
CA LYS A 15 -4.93 -12.43 10.36
C LYS A 15 -5.18 -10.99 9.91
N ILE A 16 -4.31 -10.46 9.05
CA ILE A 16 -4.55 -9.13 8.46
C ILE A 16 -5.93 -9.14 7.82
N ASP A 17 -6.75 -8.18 8.22
CA ASP A 17 -8.08 -8.01 7.66
C ASP A 17 -7.96 -7.36 6.28
N GLU A 18 -7.79 -8.18 5.27
CA GLU A 18 -7.60 -7.75 3.90
C GLU A 18 -8.78 -6.96 3.37
N LYS A 19 -9.99 -7.39 3.72
CA LYS A 19 -11.20 -6.67 3.29
C LYS A 19 -11.27 -5.28 3.88
N ARG A 20 -10.93 -5.15 5.15
CA ARG A 20 -10.88 -3.83 5.80
C ARG A 20 -9.88 -2.92 5.13
N LEU A 21 -8.67 -3.41 4.86
CA LEU A 21 -7.64 -2.62 4.20
C LEU A 21 -8.07 -2.22 2.79
N LEU A 22 -8.68 -3.11 2.05
CA LEU A 22 -9.21 -2.80 0.72
C LEU A 22 -10.30 -1.73 0.79
N ASN A 23 -11.19 -1.81 1.79
CA ASN A 23 -12.22 -0.80 1.98
C ASN A 23 -11.61 0.56 2.31
N GLU A 24 -10.57 0.60 3.14
CA GLU A 24 -9.84 1.83 3.45
C GLU A 24 -9.17 2.42 2.20
N ALA A 25 -8.62 1.58 1.37
CA ALA A 25 -8.04 2.01 0.08
C ALA A 25 -9.13 2.57 -0.85
N LYS A 26 -10.29 1.95 -0.88
CA LYS A 26 -11.44 2.45 -1.67
C LYS A 26 -11.91 3.82 -1.20
N GLU A 27 -11.94 4.04 0.12
CA GLU A 27 -12.29 5.35 0.67
C GLU A 27 -11.22 6.39 0.34
N ALA A 28 -9.95 6.03 0.43
CA ALA A 28 -8.85 6.92 0.07
C ALA A 28 -8.93 7.37 -1.39
N ARG A 29 -9.32 6.47 -2.29
CA ARG A 29 -9.43 6.71 -3.73
C ARG A 29 -10.38 7.86 -4.07
N LYS A 30 -11.39 8.10 -3.23
CA LYS A 30 -12.37 9.16 -3.47
C LYS A 30 -11.78 10.55 -3.50
N ASN A 31 -10.62 10.75 -2.87
CA ASN A 31 -9.93 12.03 -2.80
C ASN A 31 -8.86 12.20 -3.88
N ALA A 32 -8.69 11.24 -4.77
CA ALA A 32 -7.67 11.30 -5.82
C ALA A 32 -7.84 12.54 -6.69
N TYR A 33 -6.73 13.18 -7.03
CA TYR A 33 -6.70 14.34 -7.91
C TYR A 33 -6.11 13.92 -9.25
N VAL A 34 -6.97 13.70 -10.24
CA VAL A 34 -6.59 13.07 -11.51
C VAL A 34 -7.12 13.82 -12.73
N PRO A 35 -6.83 15.14 -12.86
CA PRO A 35 -7.38 15.94 -13.96
C PRO A 35 -6.88 15.53 -15.35
N PHE A 36 -5.78 14.76 -15.42
CA PHE A 36 -5.17 14.36 -16.69
C PHE A 36 -5.58 12.96 -17.13
N SER A 37 -5.46 11.97 -16.24
CA SER A 37 -5.76 10.58 -16.60
C SER A 37 -7.19 10.15 -16.32
N GLY A 38 -7.84 10.76 -15.35
CA GLY A 38 -9.14 10.29 -14.88
C GLY A 38 -9.08 8.95 -14.14
N PHE A 39 -7.90 8.39 -13.90
CA PHE A 39 -7.74 7.11 -13.23
C PHE A 39 -7.38 7.32 -11.76
N THR A 40 -8.29 6.89 -10.86
CA THR A 40 -8.16 7.12 -9.43
C THR A 40 -7.59 5.89 -8.74
N VAL A 41 -6.59 6.09 -7.89
CA VAL A 41 -5.96 5.05 -7.09
C VAL A 41 -6.03 5.41 -5.61
N GLY A 42 -6.35 4.43 -4.79
CA GLY A 42 -6.30 4.55 -3.34
C GLY A 42 -5.41 3.48 -2.76
N ALA A 43 -4.75 3.83 -1.67
CA ALA A 43 -3.90 2.91 -0.92
C ALA A 43 -4.18 3.02 0.58
N ALA A 44 -4.02 1.91 1.27
CA ALA A 44 -4.12 1.84 2.72
C ALA A 44 -2.92 1.06 3.25
N LEU A 45 -2.05 1.74 3.97
CA LEU A 45 -0.82 1.17 4.53
C LEU A 45 -1.05 0.81 5.99
N LEU A 46 -0.80 -0.44 6.34
CA LEU A 46 -0.98 -0.97 7.68
C LEU A 46 0.35 -1.00 8.42
N THR A 47 0.40 -0.34 9.57
CA THR A 47 1.57 -0.41 10.45
C THR A 47 1.50 -1.66 11.32
N LYS A 48 2.63 -2.03 11.90
CA LYS A 48 2.73 -3.14 12.85
C LYS A 48 1.81 -2.95 14.07
N ASP A 49 1.59 -1.71 14.48
CA ASP A 49 0.73 -1.36 15.61
C ASP A 49 -0.77 -1.38 15.26
N GLY A 50 -1.11 -1.63 14.01
CA GLY A 50 -2.50 -1.68 13.59
C GLY A 50 -3.07 -0.36 13.10
N LYS A 51 -2.26 0.68 12.95
CA LYS A 51 -2.71 1.96 12.37
C LYS A 51 -2.76 1.85 10.85
N ILE A 52 -3.69 2.57 10.25
CA ILE A 52 -3.87 2.59 8.79
C ILE A 52 -3.67 4.01 8.28
N TYR A 53 -2.78 4.16 7.31
CA TYR A 53 -2.53 5.43 6.64
C TYR A 53 -3.04 5.36 5.20
N ARG A 54 -3.96 6.24 4.87
CA ARG A 54 -4.56 6.30 3.53
C ARG A 54 -3.75 7.20 2.62
N GLY A 55 -3.71 6.85 1.34
CA GLY A 55 -3.16 7.71 0.30
C GLY A 55 -3.98 7.61 -0.97
N CYS A 56 -3.94 8.63 -1.79
CA CYS A 56 -4.53 8.63 -3.12
C CYS A 56 -3.52 9.24 -4.09
N ASN A 57 -3.71 8.98 -5.39
CA ASN A 57 -2.83 9.57 -6.38
C ASN A 57 -3.17 11.04 -6.62
N ILE A 58 -2.12 11.81 -6.85
CA ILE A 58 -2.20 13.26 -7.04
C ILE A 58 -1.36 13.59 -8.27
N GLU A 59 -2.03 13.97 -9.34
CA GLU A 59 -1.37 14.27 -10.61
C GLU A 59 -0.90 15.71 -10.69
N SER A 60 0.18 15.90 -11.41
CA SER A 60 0.69 17.22 -11.76
C SER A 60 0.81 17.30 -13.29
N SER A 61 0.85 18.50 -13.82
CA SER A 61 1.06 18.73 -15.25
C SER A 61 2.43 18.25 -15.74
N VAL A 62 3.36 18.02 -14.82
CA VAL A 62 4.65 17.37 -15.10
C VAL A 62 4.78 16.12 -14.24
N MET A 63 5.54 15.14 -14.74
CA MET A 63 5.62 13.83 -14.07
C MET A 63 6.28 13.87 -12.70
N SER A 64 7.35 14.64 -12.57
CA SER A 64 8.18 14.62 -11.35
C SER A 64 7.41 14.85 -10.04
N PRO A 65 6.55 15.87 -9.91
CA PRO A 65 5.78 16.07 -8.68
C PRO A 65 4.52 15.21 -8.58
N SER A 66 4.18 14.44 -9.60
CA SER A 66 3.06 13.51 -9.52
C SER A 66 3.32 12.43 -8.49
N LEU A 67 2.31 12.11 -7.68
CA LEU A 67 2.45 11.15 -6.58
C LEU A 67 1.49 9.98 -6.77
N CYS A 68 2.03 8.77 -6.63
CA CYS A 68 1.21 7.57 -6.54
C CYS A 68 0.60 7.45 -5.15
N ALA A 69 -0.56 6.81 -5.05
CA ALA A 69 -1.28 6.61 -3.80
C ALA A 69 -0.39 5.94 -2.73
N GLU A 70 0.40 4.96 -3.12
CA GLU A 70 1.28 4.20 -2.23
C GLU A 70 2.33 5.11 -1.58
N ARG A 71 2.94 6.00 -2.36
CA ARG A 71 3.95 6.93 -1.83
C ARG A 71 3.32 8.01 -0.95
N VAL A 72 2.10 8.41 -1.23
CA VAL A 72 1.38 9.34 -0.34
C VAL A 72 1.12 8.68 1.01
N ALA A 73 0.62 7.46 1.03
CA ALA A 73 0.38 6.71 2.27
C ALA A 73 1.68 6.50 3.05
N LEU A 74 2.74 6.09 2.36
CA LEU A 74 4.06 5.86 2.97
C LEU A 74 4.63 7.15 3.56
N ALA A 75 4.58 8.25 2.82
CA ALA A 75 5.10 9.54 3.28
C ALA A 75 4.33 10.04 4.51
N LYS A 76 3.02 9.89 4.52
CA LYS A 76 2.20 10.25 5.69
C LYS A 76 2.62 9.45 6.91
N ALA A 77 2.75 8.14 6.77
CA ALA A 77 3.10 7.25 7.88
C ALA A 77 4.50 7.58 8.42
N ILE A 78 5.49 7.72 7.55
CA ILE A 78 6.86 8.03 7.95
C ILE A 78 6.93 9.40 8.62
N SER A 79 6.23 10.40 8.08
CA SER A 79 6.22 11.75 8.66
C SER A 79 5.54 11.79 10.04
N GLU A 80 4.71 10.80 10.36
CA GLU A 80 4.12 10.63 11.69
C GLU A 80 4.97 9.78 12.63
N GLY A 81 6.15 9.35 12.18
CA GLY A 81 7.10 8.58 13.00
C GLY A 81 6.98 7.07 12.89
N GLU A 82 6.15 6.56 12.01
CA GLU A 82 6.01 5.10 11.81
C GLU A 82 7.23 4.52 11.10
N LYS A 83 7.60 3.30 11.47
CA LYS A 83 8.79 2.63 10.92
C LYS A 83 8.54 1.19 10.51
N ASP A 84 7.54 0.54 11.09
CA ASP A 84 7.29 -0.89 10.90
C ASP A 84 5.94 -1.10 10.22
N PHE A 85 5.96 -1.72 9.06
CA PHE A 85 4.78 -1.89 8.22
C PHE A 85 4.54 -3.36 7.90
N LEU A 86 3.29 -3.77 7.85
CA LEU A 86 2.89 -5.15 7.58
C LEU A 86 2.37 -5.36 6.17
N ALA A 87 1.59 -4.42 5.65
CA ALA A 87 0.89 -4.60 4.40
C ALA A 87 0.44 -3.27 3.80
N ILE A 88 0.17 -3.30 2.51
CA ILE A 88 -0.51 -2.21 1.81
C ILE A 88 -1.60 -2.80 0.91
N ALA A 89 -2.79 -2.20 0.96
CA ALA A 89 -3.86 -2.50 0.03
C ALA A 89 -3.94 -1.40 -1.02
N ILE A 90 -4.15 -1.77 -2.27
CA ILE A 90 -4.18 -0.82 -3.39
C ILE A 90 -5.37 -1.16 -4.29
N VAL A 91 -6.16 -0.15 -4.62
CA VAL A 91 -7.27 -0.27 -5.57
C VAL A 91 -7.20 0.87 -6.59
N GLY A 92 -7.58 0.58 -7.80
CA GLY A 92 -7.58 1.59 -8.87
C GLY A 92 -8.67 1.33 -9.89
N ALA A 93 -9.25 2.41 -10.39
CA ALA A 93 -10.26 2.37 -11.44
C ALA A 93 -10.44 3.77 -12.05
N PRO A 94 -11.01 3.88 -13.24
CA PRO A 94 -11.44 5.17 -13.74
C PRO A 94 -12.36 5.87 -12.72
N LYS A 95 -12.32 7.18 -12.71
CA LYS A 95 -13.16 7.97 -11.82
C LYS A 95 -14.63 7.60 -11.98
N ASP A 96 -15.33 7.48 -10.87
CA ASP A 96 -16.75 7.13 -10.80
C ASP A 96 -17.07 5.68 -11.22
N GLU A 97 -16.05 4.82 -11.38
CA GLU A 97 -16.25 3.38 -11.61
C GLU A 97 -15.70 2.58 -10.43
N ASP A 98 -16.28 1.40 -10.23
CA ASP A 98 -15.79 0.47 -9.21
C ASP A 98 -14.54 -0.27 -9.70
N PRO A 99 -13.56 -0.51 -8.78
CA PRO A 99 -12.40 -1.33 -9.12
C PRO A 99 -12.79 -2.74 -9.52
N LYS A 100 -12.25 -3.24 -10.62
CA LYS A 100 -12.50 -4.60 -11.11
C LYS A 100 -11.22 -5.41 -11.21
N ASP A 101 -10.16 -4.76 -11.66
CA ASP A 101 -8.88 -5.41 -11.93
C ASP A 101 -7.88 -5.11 -10.81
N PRO A 102 -6.93 -6.01 -10.57
CA PRO A 102 -5.88 -5.75 -9.59
C PRO A 102 -5.04 -4.55 -10.00
N CYS A 103 -4.72 -3.70 -9.02
CA CYS A 103 -3.90 -2.52 -9.21
C CYS A 103 -2.59 -2.69 -8.44
N TYR A 104 -1.52 -3.04 -9.15
CA TYR A 104 -0.22 -3.25 -8.55
C TYR A 104 0.58 -1.95 -8.48
N PRO A 105 1.47 -1.82 -7.48
CA PRO A 105 2.33 -0.64 -7.40
C PRO A 105 3.29 -0.57 -8.58
N CYS A 106 3.53 0.64 -9.10
CA CYS A 106 4.51 0.85 -10.15
C CYS A 106 5.94 0.60 -9.62
N GLY A 107 6.91 0.55 -10.53
CA GLY A 107 8.30 0.28 -10.15
C GLY A 107 8.88 1.28 -9.15
N VAL A 108 8.54 2.56 -9.30
CA VAL A 108 8.97 3.61 -8.36
C VAL A 108 8.44 3.33 -6.96
N CYS A 109 7.16 2.95 -6.84
CA CYS A 109 6.55 2.64 -5.54
C CYS A 109 7.11 1.35 -4.96
N ARG A 110 7.38 0.34 -5.78
CA ARG A 110 8.02 -0.90 -5.31
C ARG A 110 9.40 -0.61 -4.70
N GLN A 111 10.20 0.20 -5.37
CA GLN A 111 11.51 0.60 -4.85
C GLN A 111 11.38 1.43 -3.58
N ALA A 112 10.45 2.39 -3.55
CA ALA A 112 10.22 3.22 -2.38
C ALA A 112 9.83 2.38 -1.16
N LEU A 113 8.91 1.44 -1.34
CA LEU A 113 8.49 0.52 -0.28
C LEU A 113 9.66 -0.35 0.20
N SER A 114 10.50 -0.82 -0.72
CA SER A 114 11.61 -1.71 -0.39
C SER A 114 12.61 -1.10 0.60
N GLU A 115 12.68 0.22 0.68
CA GLU A 115 13.55 0.93 1.63
C GLU A 115 13.06 0.84 3.08
N HIS A 116 11.81 0.47 3.29
CA HIS A 116 11.15 0.58 4.60
C HIS A 116 10.52 -0.72 5.11
N VAL A 117 10.57 -1.80 4.33
CA VAL A 117 9.91 -3.07 4.69
C VAL A 117 10.82 -4.25 4.43
N ASP A 118 10.50 -5.38 5.04
CA ASP A 118 11.09 -6.67 4.68
C ASP A 118 10.34 -7.19 3.45
N LEU A 119 11.04 -7.30 2.33
CA LEU A 119 10.44 -7.68 1.06
C LEU A 119 9.77 -9.05 1.10
N SER A 120 10.31 -9.97 1.90
CA SER A 120 9.80 -11.35 1.95
C SER A 120 8.52 -11.50 2.76
N THR A 121 8.22 -10.55 3.64
CA THR A 121 7.07 -10.63 4.55
C THR A 121 6.01 -9.56 4.30
N PHE A 122 6.38 -8.43 3.75
CA PHE A 122 5.45 -7.33 3.49
C PHE A 122 4.42 -7.73 2.43
N LYS A 123 3.14 -7.57 2.76
CA LYS A 123 2.04 -8.00 1.90
C LYS A 123 1.54 -6.90 1.00
N ILE A 124 1.38 -7.21 -0.27
CA ILE A 124 0.71 -6.35 -1.25
C ILE A 124 -0.67 -6.97 -1.50
N ILE A 125 -1.71 -6.24 -1.16
CA ILE A 125 -3.10 -6.71 -1.24
C ILE A 125 -3.80 -5.95 -2.35
N THR A 126 -4.29 -6.67 -3.35
CA THR A 126 -5.09 -6.12 -4.44
C THR A 126 -6.45 -6.79 -4.45
N GLU A 127 -7.33 -6.29 -5.28
CA GLU A 127 -8.67 -6.85 -5.42
C GLU A 127 -8.91 -7.24 -6.88
N GLU A 128 -9.37 -8.46 -7.07
CA GLU A 128 -9.77 -8.96 -8.38
C GLU A 128 -11.18 -9.52 -8.29
N ASN A 129 -12.10 -8.95 -9.05
CA ASN A 129 -13.51 -9.35 -9.06
C ASN A 129 -14.12 -9.42 -7.66
N GLY A 130 -13.84 -8.43 -6.81
CA GLY A 130 -14.38 -8.32 -5.47
C GLY A 130 -13.69 -9.21 -4.43
N LYS A 131 -12.62 -9.92 -4.80
CA LYS A 131 -11.90 -10.82 -3.89
C LYS A 131 -10.48 -10.31 -3.65
N PRO A 132 -9.99 -10.39 -2.41
CA PRO A 132 -8.59 -10.06 -2.12
C PRO A 132 -7.64 -11.01 -2.83
N SER A 133 -6.54 -10.46 -3.34
CA SER A 133 -5.42 -11.21 -3.88
C SER A 133 -4.15 -10.66 -3.25
N THR A 134 -3.34 -11.54 -2.66
CA THR A 134 -2.20 -11.12 -1.86
C THR A 134 -0.91 -11.77 -2.34
N CYS A 135 0.14 -10.95 -2.46
CA CYS A 135 1.49 -11.41 -2.71
C CYS A 135 2.45 -10.66 -1.80
N THR A 136 3.74 -11.00 -1.84
CA THR A 136 4.76 -10.26 -1.12
C THR A 136 5.40 -9.22 -2.02
N LEU A 137 6.09 -8.26 -1.42
CA LEU A 137 6.85 -7.29 -2.22
C LEU A 137 7.97 -7.99 -3.00
N SER A 138 8.58 -9.05 -2.44
CA SER A 138 9.61 -9.81 -3.14
C SER A 138 9.09 -10.47 -4.42
N ASP A 139 7.80 -10.82 -4.47
CA ASP A 139 7.18 -11.34 -5.70
C ASP A 139 7.14 -10.30 -6.82
N LEU A 140 6.99 -9.03 -6.45
CA LEU A 140 6.86 -7.91 -7.39
C LEU A 140 8.18 -7.18 -7.66
N LEU A 141 9.20 -7.44 -6.84
CA LEU A 141 10.52 -6.82 -6.98
C LEU A 141 11.61 -7.86 -6.70
N PRO A 142 11.70 -8.89 -7.55
CA PRO A 142 12.75 -9.90 -7.40
C PRO A 142 14.12 -9.29 -7.66
N LYS A 143 15.14 -9.76 -6.93
CA LYS A 143 16.51 -9.26 -7.04
C LYS A 143 16.58 -7.75 -6.92
N ALA A 144 15.89 -7.23 -5.90
CA ALA A 144 15.76 -5.79 -5.67
C ALA A 144 17.11 -5.13 -5.45
N PHE A 145 17.21 -3.88 -5.90
CA PHE A 145 18.34 -3.04 -5.53
C PHE A 145 18.25 -2.70 -4.05
N ILE A 146 19.26 -3.03 -3.29
CA ILE A 146 19.37 -2.73 -1.86
C ILE A 146 20.55 -1.81 -1.65
N PHE A 147 20.29 -0.64 -1.10
CA PHE A 147 21.36 0.28 -0.72
C PHE A 147 21.69 0.09 0.75
N GLU A 148 22.92 -0.28 1.04
CA GLU A 148 23.37 -0.43 2.43
C GLU A 148 23.63 0.95 3.04
N LYS A 149 23.04 1.17 4.22
CA LYS A 149 23.13 2.45 4.92
C LYS A 149 24.19 2.41 6.00
#